data_1c395fc57e555854c3dcba4da60014e4
#
_entry.id   1c395fc57e555854c3dcba4da60014e4
#
_cell.length_a   1.000
_cell.length_b   1.000
_cell.length_c   1.000
_cell.angle_alpha   90.00
_cell.angle_beta   90.00
_cell.angle_gamma   90.00
#
_symmetry.space_group_name_H-M   'P 1'
#
loop_
_entity.id
_entity.type
_entity.pdbx_description
1 polymer ?
#
loop_
_entity_poly.entity_id
_entity_poly.type
_entity_poly.pdbx_seq_one_letter_code
_entity_poly.pdbx_strand_id
1 'polypeptide(L)'
;EAGTHYVDLCGETPWMREMIDAHQVAAEKSGAKIVHSCGFDSVPSDMGVFFTQQQAQKTFSKPLRSVCYQLIKAKGGISGGTIASMMNIVKLAVKDKSIRKLLANPYALNPDPSFKGPDKGDQMSAKFSKVLDKWTAPFVMAGVNTRIVRRSNALLDFSYGEDFRYSEVMVTSKGAGGYLSAKAISGGVKTIVVTSVTEVGRKFLGIFLNSLF
;
A
#
# COMPACT_ATOMS: atom_id res chain seq x y z
N GLU A 1 -17.22 22.30 5.40
CA GLU A 1 -18.06 23.51 5.37
C GLU A 1 -17.20 24.79 5.26
N ALA A 2 -15.98 24.80 5.79
CA ALA A 2 -15.08 25.96 5.74
C ALA A 2 -14.32 26.12 4.40
N GLY A 3 -14.46 25.21 3.44
CA GLY A 3 -13.72 25.25 2.16
C GLY A 3 -12.22 25.05 2.30
N THR A 4 -11.73 24.69 3.48
CA THR A 4 -10.30 24.48 3.75
C THR A 4 -9.82 23.18 3.14
N HIS A 5 -8.64 23.18 2.52
CA HIS A 5 -8.00 21.97 2.02
C HIS A 5 -7.48 21.12 3.20
N TYR A 6 -7.45 19.80 3.01
CA TYR A 6 -7.02 18.85 4.02
C TYR A 6 -6.00 17.86 3.44
N VAL A 7 -4.95 17.60 4.19
CA VAL A 7 -3.96 16.56 3.88
C VAL A 7 -3.62 15.77 5.14
N ASP A 8 -3.33 14.48 5.00
CA ASP A 8 -2.92 13.62 6.12
C ASP A 8 -1.81 12.64 5.73
N LEU A 9 -1.35 11.87 6.72
CA LEU A 9 -0.36 10.79 6.58
C LEU A 9 -1.00 9.41 6.79
N CYS A 10 -2.33 9.31 6.66
CA CYS A 10 -3.06 8.10 6.99
C CYS A 10 -2.63 6.91 6.10
N GLY A 11 -2.37 5.76 6.73
CA GLY A 11 -2.13 4.47 6.07
C GLY A 11 -3.27 3.46 6.25
N GLU A 12 -4.42 3.89 6.76
CA GLU A 12 -5.55 3.01 7.09
C GLU A 12 -6.60 3.00 5.97
N THR A 13 -6.44 2.09 5.01
CA THR A 13 -7.36 1.96 3.86
C THR A 13 -8.85 1.94 4.24
N PRO A 14 -9.30 1.25 5.32
CA PRO A 14 -10.71 1.29 5.70
C PRO A 14 -11.20 2.70 6.09
N TRP A 15 -10.42 3.41 6.88
CA TRP A 15 -10.76 4.77 7.28
C TRP A 15 -10.77 5.73 6.08
N MET A 16 -9.78 5.64 5.20
CA MET A 16 -9.77 6.45 3.97
C MET A 16 -11.00 6.20 3.10
N ARG A 17 -11.42 4.94 2.95
CA ARG A 17 -12.64 4.62 2.19
C ARG A 17 -13.87 5.26 2.83
N GLU A 18 -14.02 5.14 4.14
CA GLU A 18 -15.11 5.77 4.90
C GLU A 18 -15.14 7.30 4.71
N MET A 19 -13.99 7.96 4.81
CA MET A 19 -13.89 9.42 4.62
C MET A 19 -14.20 9.84 3.18
N ILE A 20 -13.75 9.08 2.19
CA ILE A 20 -14.08 9.33 0.78
C ILE A 20 -15.59 9.21 0.59
N ASP A 21 -16.21 8.14 1.07
CA ASP A 21 -17.66 7.92 0.91
C ASP A 21 -18.49 9.01 1.63
N ALA A 22 -18.05 9.45 2.80
CA ALA A 22 -18.76 10.44 3.59
C ALA A 22 -18.60 11.88 3.06
N HIS A 23 -17.46 12.22 2.46
CA HIS A 23 -17.10 13.64 2.26
C HIS A 23 -16.84 14.02 0.78
N GLN A 24 -16.76 13.07 -0.16
CA GLN A 24 -16.44 13.37 -1.56
C GLN A 24 -17.36 14.42 -2.16
N VAL A 25 -18.68 14.24 -2.04
CA VAL A 25 -19.68 15.15 -2.62
C VAL A 25 -19.59 16.54 -2.00
N ALA A 26 -19.41 16.62 -0.69
CA ALA A 26 -19.28 17.88 0.02
C ALA A 26 -17.98 18.62 -0.37
N ALA A 27 -16.89 17.89 -0.53
CA ALA A 27 -15.61 18.43 -0.97
C ALA A 27 -15.69 18.99 -2.39
N GLU A 28 -16.28 18.26 -3.33
CA GLU A 28 -16.49 18.71 -4.71
C GLU A 28 -17.35 19.99 -4.74
N LYS A 29 -18.46 20.02 -3.99
CA LYS A 29 -19.35 21.19 -3.93
C LYS A 29 -18.67 22.44 -3.34
N SER A 30 -17.80 22.28 -2.35
CA SER A 30 -17.08 23.38 -1.70
C SER A 30 -15.78 23.77 -2.40
N GLY A 31 -15.29 22.97 -3.35
CA GLY A 31 -13.96 23.12 -3.95
C GLY A 31 -12.81 22.71 -3.02
N ALA A 32 -13.10 22.14 -1.85
CA ALA A 32 -12.07 21.65 -0.93
C ALA A 32 -11.34 20.45 -1.51
N LYS A 33 -10.01 20.46 -1.42
CA LYS A 33 -9.15 19.33 -1.81
C LYS A 33 -8.82 18.52 -0.57
N ILE A 34 -9.24 17.26 -0.56
CA ILE A 34 -8.96 16.30 0.53
C ILE A 34 -8.03 15.23 -0.05
N VAL A 35 -6.80 15.16 0.45
CA VAL A 35 -5.77 14.24 -0.06
C VAL A 35 -5.19 13.43 1.10
N HIS A 36 -5.43 12.12 1.06
CA HIS A 36 -4.90 11.17 2.03
C HIS A 36 -3.50 10.70 1.68
N SER A 37 -2.77 10.17 2.66
CA SER A 37 -1.47 9.52 2.49
C SER A 37 -0.39 10.42 1.88
N CYS A 38 -0.36 11.69 2.24
CA CYS A 38 0.64 12.68 1.77
C CYS A 38 1.99 12.55 2.47
N GLY A 39 2.29 11.42 3.12
CA GLY A 39 3.55 11.15 3.78
C GLY A 39 4.60 10.51 2.87
N PHE A 40 5.83 10.48 3.38
CA PHE A 40 6.96 9.83 2.70
C PHE A 40 6.71 8.35 2.39
N ASP A 41 5.86 7.68 3.16
CA ASP A 41 5.55 6.26 2.97
C ASP A 41 4.81 5.97 1.65
N SER A 42 4.01 6.92 1.13
CA SER A 42 3.17 6.74 -0.05
C SER A 42 3.51 7.68 -1.21
N VAL A 43 3.93 8.91 -0.93
CA VAL A 43 4.25 9.92 -1.97
C VAL A 43 5.32 9.43 -2.96
N PRO A 44 6.44 8.81 -2.56
CA PRO A 44 7.42 8.28 -3.51
C PRO A 44 6.86 7.21 -4.44
N SER A 45 5.92 6.40 -3.96
CA SER A 45 5.26 5.39 -4.78
C SER A 45 4.35 6.01 -5.83
N ASP A 46 3.45 6.90 -5.41
CA ASP A 46 2.46 7.52 -6.29
C ASP A 46 3.10 8.49 -7.29
N MET A 47 3.87 9.44 -6.80
CA MET A 47 4.56 10.42 -7.64
C MET A 47 5.67 9.79 -8.50
N GLY A 48 6.31 8.72 -7.99
CA GLY A 48 7.28 7.95 -8.76
C GLY A 48 6.64 7.26 -9.97
N VAL A 49 5.45 6.68 -9.80
CA VAL A 49 4.69 6.11 -10.92
C VAL A 49 4.24 7.19 -11.89
N PHE A 50 3.69 8.29 -11.39
CA PHE A 50 3.25 9.42 -12.22
C PHE A 50 4.42 9.94 -13.08
N PHE A 51 5.58 10.22 -12.47
CA PHE A 51 6.77 10.64 -13.18
C PHE A 51 7.22 9.60 -14.23
N THR A 52 7.24 8.33 -13.87
CA THR A 52 7.64 7.23 -14.76
C THR A 52 6.71 7.13 -15.97
N GLN A 53 5.41 7.27 -15.76
CA GLN A 53 4.42 7.27 -16.84
C GLN A 53 4.56 8.49 -17.76
N GLN A 54 4.84 9.67 -17.20
CA GLN A 54 5.13 10.86 -18.01
C GLN A 54 6.38 10.68 -18.89
N GLN A 55 7.46 10.08 -18.33
CA GLN A 55 8.66 9.80 -19.12
C GLN A 55 8.40 8.75 -20.19
N ALA A 56 7.62 7.71 -19.89
CA ALA A 56 7.23 6.70 -20.87
C ALA A 56 6.42 7.32 -22.03
N GLN A 57 5.46 8.19 -21.69
CA GLN A 57 4.67 8.89 -22.70
C GLN A 57 5.54 9.77 -23.61
N LYS A 58 6.53 10.49 -23.05
CA LYS A 58 7.48 11.29 -23.81
C LYS A 58 8.40 10.46 -24.71
N THR A 59 8.86 9.31 -24.21
CA THR A 59 9.87 8.49 -24.90
C THR A 59 9.24 7.51 -25.89
N PHE A 60 8.11 6.93 -25.54
CA PHE A 60 7.50 5.82 -26.30
C PHE A 60 6.13 6.17 -26.90
N SER A 61 5.61 7.39 -26.65
CA SER A 61 4.26 7.84 -27.02
C SER A 61 3.14 6.93 -26.51
N LYS A 62 3.37 6.21 -25.41
CA LYS A 62 2.40 5.31 -24.78
C LYS A 62 2.77 5.10 -23.31
N PRO A 63 1.76 4.83 -22.43
CA PRO A 63 2.02 4.51 -21.04
C PRO A 63 2.63 3.11 -20.88
N LEU A 64 3.30 2.88 -19.76
CA LEU A 64 3.73 1.55 -19.33
C LEU A 64 2.55 0.77 -18.77
N ARG A 65 2.39 -0.47 -19.22
CA ARG A 65 1.32 -1.36 -18.74
C ARG A 65 1.60 -1.97 -17.36
N SER A 66 2.85 -1.91 -16.89
CA SER A 66 3.23 -2.46 -15.59
C SER A 66 4.39 -1.69 -15.00
N VAL A 67 4.27 -1.34 -13.73
CA VAL A 67 5.36 -0.75 -12.93
C VAL A 67 5.50 -1.55 -11.63
N CYS A 68 6.74 -1.84 -11.24
CA CYS A 68 7.06 -2.50 -9.99
C CYS A 68 8.02 -1.62 -9.18
N TYR A 69 7.55 -1.10 -8.05
CA TYR A 69 8.40 -0.42 -7.09
C TYR A 69 9.26 -1.42 -6.33
N GLN A 70 10.53 -1.11 -6.17
CA GLN A 70 11.51 -2.03 -5.59
C GLN A 70 12.28 -1.33 -4.49
N LEU A 71 12.02 -1.70 -3.24
CA LEU A 71 12.83 -1.24 -2.12
C LEU A 71 14.11 -2.08 -2.05
N ILE A 72 15.22 -1.49 -2.48
CA ILE A 72 16.53 -2.19 -2.53
C ILE A 72 17.26 -2.05 -1.19
N LYS A 73 17.16 -0.89 -0.54
CA LYS A 73 17.85 -0.59 0.71
C LYS A 73 17.03 0.42 1.52
N ALA A 74 16.87 0.15 2.79
CA ALA A 74 16.34 1.10 3.77
C ALA A 74 17.28 1.17 4.96
N LYS A 75 17.41 2.34 5.57
CA LYS A 75 18.06 2.55 6.87
C LYS A 75 16.98 3.01 7.85
N GLY A 76 17.01 2.46 9.05
CA GLY A 76 16.01 2.72 10.10
C GLY A 76 15.01 1.56 10.23
N GLY A 77 14.12 1.65 11.19
CA GLY A 77 13.07 0.68 11.48
C GLY A 77 11.69 1.15 10.95
N ILE A 78 10.71 0.29 11.12
CA ILE A 78 9.30 0.65 10.92
C ILE A 78 8.89 1.55 12.10
N SER A 79 8.26 2.69 11.84
CA SER A 79 7.84 3.59 12.92
C SER A 79 6.79 2.94 13.82
N GLY A 80 6.76 3.33 15.11
CA GLY A 80 5.74 2.87 16.05
C GLY A 80 4.32 3.17 15.55
N GLY A 81 4.11 4.30 14.86
CA GLY A 81 2.83 4.66 14.24
C GLY A 81 2.40 3.68 13.14
N THR A 82 3.32 3.26 12.27
CA THR A 82 3.03 2.26 11.23
C THR A 82 2.58 0.93 11.84
N ILE A 83 3.23 0.51 12.91
CA ILE A 83 2.88 -0.75 13.61
C ILE A 83 1.52 -0.61 14.31
N ALA A 84 1.28 0.51 14.98
CA ALA A 84 -0.01 0.78 15.62
C ALA A 84 -1.17 0.75 14.61
N SER A 85 -1.01 1.39 13.46
CA SER A 85 -1.98 1.35 12.34
C SER A 85 -2.20 -0.09 11.84
N MET A 86 -1.14 -0.87 11.63
CA MET A 86 -1.28 -2.28 11.24
C MET A 86 -2.06 -3.10 12.26
N MET A 87 -1.75 -2.94 13.54
CA MET A 87 -2.46 -3.64 14.63
C MET A 87 -3.94 -3.24 14.68
N ASN A 88 -4.24 -1.95 14.48
CA ASN A 88 -5.62 -1.46 14.42
C ASN A 88 -6.39 -2.05 13.24
N ILE A 89 -5.80 -2.05 12.05
CA ILE A 89 -6.40 -2.66 10.85
C ILE A 89 -6.71 -4.14 11.07
N VAL A 90 -5.76 -4.91 11.66
CA VAL A 90 -5.99 -6.33 11.97
C VAL A 90 -7.13 -6.49 12.99
N LYS A 91 -7.16 -5.67 14.04
CA LYS A 91 -8.24 -5.67 15.04
C LYS A 91 -9.62 -5.43 14.40
N LEU A 92 -9.73 -4.48 13.49
CA LEU A 92 -10.95 -4.19 12.75
C LEU A 92 -11.33 -5.35 11.84
N ALA A 93 -10.37 -5.89 11.09
CA ALA A 93 -10.59 -7.02 10.18
C ALA A 93 -11.02 -8.30 10.89
N VAL A 94 -10.57 -8.55 12.12
CA VAL A 94 -11.03 -9.69 12.92
C VAL A 94 -12.50 -9.56 13.27
N LYS A 95 -12.95 -8.35 13.62
CA LYS A 95 -14.31 -8.09 14.08
C LYS A 95 -15.32 -7.98 12.93
N ASP A 96 -14.90 -7.46 11.78
CA ASP A 96 -15.81 -7.14 10.68
C ASP A 96 -15.38 -7.80 9.36
N LYS A 97 -16.32 -8.59 8.81
CA LYS A 97 -16.14 -9.26 7.51
C LYS A 97 -16.09 -8.26 6.34
N SER A 98 -16.78 -7.12 6.45
CA SER A 98 -16.77 -6.07 5.41
C SER A 98 -15.39 -5.46 5.28
N ILE A 99 -14.71 -5.20 6.39
CA ILE A 99 -13.32 -4.71 6.42
C ILE A 99 -12.36 -5.72 5.78
N ARG A 100 -12.55 -7.04 6.05
CA ARG A 100 -11.74 -8.08 5.37
C ARG A 100 -11.91 -8.06 3.86
N LYS A 101 -13.16 -7.91 3.38
CA LYS A 101 -13.44 -7.82 1.94
C LYS A 101 -12.81 -6.56 1.32
N LEU A 102 -12.92 -5.43 2.01
CA LEU A 102 -12.32 -4.17 1.58
C LEU A 102 -10.79 -4.27 1.48
N LEU A 103 -10.13 -4.79 2.51
CA LEU A 103 -8.68 -4.99 2.51
C LEU A 103 -8.20 -5.98 1.43
N ALA A 104 -9.02 -6.97 1.10
CA ALA A 104 -8.73 -7.92 0.03
C ALA A 104 -8.93 -7.34 -1.38
N ASN A 105 -9.63 -6.21 -1.50
CA ASN A 105 -9.86 -5.55 -2.79
C ASN A 105 -8.65 -4.67 -3.16
N PRO A 106 -7.93 -4.98 -4.26
CA PRO A 106 -6.81 -4.14 -4.72
C PRO A 106 -7.22 -2.73 -5.16
N TYR A 107 -8.50 -2.54 -5.47
CA TYR A 107 -9.09 -1.29 -5.98
C TYR A 107 -10.01 -0.62 -4.95
N ALA A 108 -9.85 -0.94 -3.66
CA ALA A 108 -10.74 -0.47 -2.59
C ALA A 108 -10.89 1.05 -2.49
N LEU A 109 -9.90 1.82 -2.94
CA LEU A 109 -9.91 3.28 -2.89
C LEU A 109 -10.33 3.93 -4.21
N ASN A 110 -10.62 3.18 -5.27
CA ASN A 110 -11.06 3.75 -6.54
C ASN A 110 -12.39 4.51 -6.36
N PRO A 111 -12.64 5.56 -7.18
CA PRO A 111 -13.92 6.28 -7.19
C PRO A 111 -15.11 5.33 -7.38
N ASP A 112 -15.01 4.39 -8.32
CA ASP A 112 -15.94 3.28 -8.45
C ASP A 112 -15.39 2.05 -7.71
N PRO A 113 -15.98 1.66 -6.57
CA PRO A 113 -15.54 0.50 -5.81
C PRO A 113 -15.87 -0.84 -6.47
N SER A 114 -16.70 -0.85 -7.53
CA SER A 114 -17.04 -2.05 -8.30
C SER A 114 -16.01 -2.38 -9.39
N PHE A 115 -15.10 -1.44 -9.71
CA PHE A 115 -14.07 -1.62 -10.72
C PHE A 115 -13.18 -2.84 -10.41
N LYS A 116 -12.98 -3.67 -11.44
CA LYS A 116 -12.14 -4.87 -11.38
C LYS A 116 -11.02 -4.78 -12.40
N GLY A 117 -9.88 -4.30 -11.98
CA GLY A 117 -8.70 -4.27 -12.82
C GLY A 117 -7.89 -5.57 -12.78
N PRO A 118 -6.72 -5.60 -13.43
CA PRO A 118 -5.92 -6.80 -13.65
C PRO A 118 -5.13 -7.27 -12.42
N ASP A 119 -4.96 -6.43 -11.39
CA ASP A 119 -4.21 -6.79 -10.19
C ASP A 119 -5.03 -7.67 -9.26
N LYS A 120 -4.36 -8.68 -8.67
CA LYS A 120 -5.02 -9.58 -7.71
C LYS A 120 -4.76 -9.13 -6.28
N GLY A 121 -3.56 -9.15 -5.82
CA GLY A 121 -3.18 -8.79 -4.46
C GLY A 121 -1.69 -8.60 -4.33
N ASP A 122 -1.29 -8.05 -3.19
CA ASP A 122 0.11 -7.75 -2.94
C ASP A 122 0.90 -9.04 -2.65
N GLN A 123 2.21 -9.01 -2.88
CA GLN A 123 3.06 -10.16 -2.60
C GLN A 123 3.13 -10.42 -1.08
N MET A 124 2.81 -11.65 -0.66
CA MET A 124 2.81 -12.06 0.76
C MET A 124 3.84 -13.15 1.08
N SER A 125 4.68 -13.52 0.13
CA SER A 125 5.68 -14.57 0.31
C SER A 125 6.95 -14.27 -0.49
N ALA A 126 8.05 -14.94 -0.12
CA ALA A 126 9.28 -14.89 -0.90
C ALA A 126 9.05 -15.40 -2.32
N LYS A 127 9.51 -14.65 -3.32
CA LYS A 127 9.46 -15.03 -4.74
C LYS A 127 10.78 -14.72 -5.41
N PHE A 128 11.17 -15.53 -6.37
CA PHE A 128 12.31 -15.23 -7.25
C PHE A 128 11.83 -14.40 -8.44
N SER A 129 12.43 -13.25 -8.63
CA SER A 129 12.17 -12.40 -9.79
C SER A 129 13.18 -12.73 -10.89
N LYS A 130 12.69 -13.30 -11.98
CA LYS A 130 13.53 -13.58 -13.16
C LYS A 130 14.07 -12.30 -13.80
N VAL A 131 13.29 -11.22 -13.77
CA VAL A 131 13.69 -9.91 -14.34
C VAL A 131 14.84 -9.30 -13.57
N LEU A 132 14.83 -9.42 -12.23
CA LEU A 132 15.86 -8.88 -11.36
C LEU A 132 17.03 -9.85 -11.14
N ASP A 133 16.84 -11.11 -11.45
CA ASP A 133 17.72 -12.23 -11.06
C ASP A 133 18.02 -12.23 -9.54
N LYS A 134 16.99 -11.92 -8.73
CA LYS A 134 17.07 -11.78 -7.27
C LYS A 134 15.80 -12.29 -6.61
N TRP A 135 15.90 -12.58 -5.31
CA TRP A 135 14.74 -12.85 -4.47
C TRP A 135 14.05 -11.56 -4.05
N THR A 136 12.73 -11.64 -3.91
CA THR A 136 11.88 -10.55 -3.42
C THR A 136 11.04 -11.03 -2.26
N ALA A 137 10.71 -10.09 -1.38
CA ALA A 137 9.90 -10.29 -0.19
C ALA A 137 8.73 -9.30 -0.17
N PRO A 138 7.70 -9.53 0.66
CA PRO A 138 6.65 -8.56 0.88
C PRO A 138 7.19 -7.21 1.32
N PHE A 139 6.62 -6.14 0.80
CA PHE A 139 6.82 -4.79 1.32
C PHE A 139 5.59 -4.39 2.13
N VAL A 140 5.78 -4.04 3.39
CA VAL A 140 4.68 -3.79 4.32
C VAL A 140 3.75 -2.66 3.87
N MET A 141 4.32 -1.61 3.24
CA MET A 141 3.55 -0.47 2.76
C MET A 141 2.76 -0.75 1.46
N ALA A 142 3.04 -1.86 0.77
CA ALA A 142 2.32 -2.23 -0.45
C ALA A 142 0.80 -2.29 -0.23
N GLY A 143 0.37 -2.71 0.97
CA GLY A 143 -1.05 -2.79 1.34
C GLY A 143 -1.81 -1.46 1.26
N VAL A 144 -1.12 -0.35 1.34
CA VAL A 144 -1.66 1.02 1.19
C VAL A 144 -1.26 1.62 -0.14
N ASN A 145 0.04 1.66 -0.43
CA ASN A 145 0.59 2.36 -1.58
C ASN A 145 0.01 1.89 -2.91
N THR A 146 -0.19 0.58 -3.07
CA THR A 146 -0.75 0.04 -4.32
C THR A 146 -2.19 0.51 -4.55
N ARG A 147 -2.98 0.73 -3.49
CA ARG A 147 -4.33 1.27 -3.59
C ARG A 147 -4.33 2.76 -3.92
N ILE A 148 -3.39 3.51 -3.37
CA ILE A 148 -3.21 4.94 -3.69
C ILE A 148 -2.86 5.10 -5.17
N VAL A 149 -1.86 4.39 -5.68
CA VAL A 149 -1.44 4.46 -7.10
C VAL A 149 -2.59 4.09 -8.05
N ARG A 150 -3.37 3.05 -7.71
CA ARG A 150 -4.54 2.66 -8.53
C ARG A 150 -5.66 3.70 -8.47
N ARG A 151 -5.87 4.32 -7.30
CA ARG A 151 -6.80 5.45 -7.16
C ARG A 151 -6.34 6.63 -8.02
N SER A 152 -5.06 6.99 -7.97
CA SER A 152 -4.51 8.07 -8.80
C SER A 152 -4.72 7.80 -10.29
N ASN A 153 -4.47 6.57 -10.76
CA ASN A 153 -4.78 6.20 -12.14
C ASN A 153 -6.27 6.40 -12.48
N ALA A 154 -7.18 5.97 -11.60
CA ALA A 154 -8.62 6.13 -11.82
C ALA A 154 -9.05 7.61 -11.80
N LEU A 155 -8.48 8.44 -10.93
CA LEU A 155 -8.73 9.89 -10.87
C LEU A 155 -8.15 10.66 -12.06
N LEU A 156 -7.19 10.07 -12.77
CA LEU A 156 -6.61 10.55 -14.01
C LEU A 156 -7.28 9.92 -15.26
N ASP A 157 -8.55 9.52 -15.13
CA ASP A 157 -9.32 8.88 -16.20
C ASP A 157 -8.58 7.69 -16.84
N PHE A 158 -7.93 6.90 -16.00
CA PHE A 158 -7.12 5.74 -16.41
C PHE A 158 -6.03 6.08 -17.44
N SER A 159 -5.38 7.22 -17.28
CA SER A 159 -4.28 7.66 -18.18
C SER A 159 -3.11 6.68 -18.28
N TYR A 160 -2.94 5.76 -17.30
CA TYR A 160 -1.98 4.66 -17.36
C TYR A 160 -2.54 3.39 -18.03
N GLY A 161 -3.84 3.40 -18.36
CA GLY A 161 -4.64 2.27 -18.88
C GLY A 161 -5.45 1.58 -17.79
N GLU A 162 -6.61 1.04 -18.16
CA GLU A 162 -7.44 0.21 -17.26
C GLU A 162 -6.76 -1.14 -16.96
N ASP A 163 -5.90 -1.60 -17.85
CA ASP A 163 -5.10 -2.82 -17.70
C ASP A 163 -3.75 -2.60 -17.01
N PHE A 164 -3.50 -1.40 -16.47
CA PHE A 164 -2.29 -1.05 -15.75
C PHE A 164 -2.12 -1.91 -14.50
N ARG A 165 -0.89 -2.44 -14.32
CA ARG A 165 -0.49 -3.26 -13.17
C ARG A 165 0.52 -2.53 -12.32
N TYR A 166 0.30 -2.56 -11.02
CA TYR A 166 1.23 -1.99 -10.06
C TYR A 166 1.51 -2.94 -8.90
N SER A 167 2.78 -3.06 -8.52
CA SER A 167 3.20 -3.87 -7.38
C SER A 167 4.39 -3.25 -6.66
N GLU A 168 4.56 -3.59 -5.38
CA GLU A 168 5.70 -3.18 -4.57
C GLU A 168 6.33 -4.38 -3.90
N VAL A 169 7.65 -4.42 -3.87
CA VAL A 169 8.41 -5.52 -3.25
C VAL A 169 9.68 -5.01 -2.57
N MET A 170 10.14 -5.72 -1.56
CA MET A 170 11.52 -5.60 -1.06
C MET A 170 12.42 -6.53 -1.85
N VAL A 171 13.58 -6.04 -2.27
CA VAL A 171 14.57 -6.83 -3.00
C VAL A 171 15.62 -7.34 -2.02
N THR A 172 15.90 -8.64 -2.08
CA THR A 172 17.02 -9.28 -1.37
C THR A 172 18.12 -9.70 -2.35
N SER A 173 19.13 -10.39 -1.89
CA SER A 173 20.22 -10.83 -2.75
C SER A 173 19.84 -12.03 -3.65
N LYS A 174 20.73 -12.40 -4.56
CA LYS A 174 20.66 -13.63 -5.33
C LYS A 174 21.09 -14.85 -4.48
N GLY A 175 20.70 -16.04 -4.89
CA GLY A 175 21.15 -17.31 -4.30
C GLY A 175 20.48 -17.64 -2.96
N ALA A 176 21.05 -18.60 -2.23
CA ALA A 176 20.47 -19.13 -0.99
C ALA A 176 20.32 -18.08 0.11
N GLY A 177 21.30 -17.19 0.29
CA GLY A 177 21.22 -16.10 1.27
C GLY A 177 20.07 -15.14 0.98
N GLY A 178 19.83 -14.80 -0.29
CA GLY A 178 18.69 -13.99 -0.70
C GLY A 178 17.35 -14.67 -0.43
N TYR A 179 17.27 -15.97 -0.71
CA TYR A 179 16.08 -16.77 -0.39
C TYR A 179 15.77 -16.78 1.11
N LEU A 180 16.79 -17.06 1.94
CA LEU A 180 16.61 -17.07 3.40
C LEU A 180 16.19 -15.70 3.93
N SER A 181 16.81 -14.62 3.46
CA SER A 181 16.41 -13.25 3.81
C SER A 181 14.96 -12.95 3.40
N ALA A 182 14.57 -13.29 2.18
CA ALA A 182 13.21 -13.10 1.70
C ALA A 182 12.20 -13.94 2.48
N LYS A 183 12.54 -15.15 2.89
CA LYS A 183 11.73 -16.00 3.77
C LYS A 183 11.61 -15.44 5.18
N ALA A 184 12.70 -14.92 5.76
CA ALA A 184 12.68 -14.30 7.08
C ALA A 184 11.76 -13.07 7.11
N ILE A 185 11.89 -12.17 6.12
CA ILE A 185 10.99 -11.01 5.97
C ILE A 185 9.54 -11.46 5.84
N SER A 186 9.27 -12.43 4.97
CA SER A 186 7.91 -12.95 4.75
C SER A 186 7.34 -13.60 6.02
N GLY A 187 8.17 -14.30 6.78
CA GLY A 187 7.81 -14.88 8.07
C GLY A 187 7.49 -13.81 9.10
N GLY A 188 8.35 -12.79 9.21
CA GLY A 188 8.15 -11.66 10.12
C GLY A 188 6.82 -10.93 9.88
N VAL A 189 6.52 -10.59 8.63
CA VAL A 189 5.23 -9.96 8.27
C VAL A 189 4.04 -10.85 8.67
N LYS A 190 4.09 -12.14 8.37
CA LYS A 190 3.03 -13.08 8.75
C LYS A 190 2.89 -13.20 10.26
N THR A 191 4.00 -13.26 11.00
CA THR A 191 4.00 -13.33 12.46
C THR A 191 3.32 -12.11 13.05
N ILE A 192 3.66 -10.90 12.59
CA ILE A 192 3.01 -9.66 13.04
C ILE A 192 1.49 -9.76 12.82
N VAL A 193 1.06 -10.14 11.63
CA VAL A 193 -0.38 -10.26 11.29
C VAL A 193 -1.07 -11.29 12.21
N VAL A 194 -0.51 -12.50 12.33
CA VAL A 194 -1.12 -13.59 13.13
C VAL A 194 -1.16 -13.22 14.62
N THR A 195 -0.07 -12.68 15.15
CA THR A 195 0.00 -12.26 16.57
C THR A 195 -1.00 -11.13 16.85
N SER A 196 -1.22 -10.24 15.90
CA SER A 196 -2.19 -9.13 16.04
C SER A 196 -3.66 -9.58 16.03
N VAL A 197 -3.96 -10.82 15.68
CA VAL A 197 -5.34 -11.35 15.69
C VAL A 197 -5.90 -11.42 17.11
N THR A 198 -5.08 -11.80 18.10
CA THR A 198 -5.52 -11.95 19.50
C THR A 198 -5.20 -10.71 20.33
N GLU A 199 -5.98 -10.46 21.39
CA GLU A 199 -5.72 -9.34 22.30
C GLU A 199 -4.39 -9.51 23.04
N VAL A 200 -4.11 -10.71 23.51
CA VAL A 200 -2.85 -11.05 24.20
C VAL A 200 -1.66 -10.81 23.26
N GLY A 201 -1.75 -11.27 22.02
CA GLY A 201 -0.72 -11.05 21.02
C GLY A 201 -0.47 -9.57 20.72
N ARG A 202 -1.50 -8.75 20.63
CA ARG A 202 -1.35 -7.29 20.45
C ARG A 202 -0.64 -6.64 21.64
N LYS A 203 -0.99 -7.01 22.87
CA LYS A 203 -0.29 -6.52 24.08
C LYS A 203 1.18 -6.92 24.06
N PHE A 204 1.47 -8.18 23.74
CA PHE A 204 2.85 -8.67 23.63
C PHE A 204 3.65 -7.92 22.54
N LEU A 205 3.09 -7.76 21.35
CA LEU A 205 3.71 -6.98 20.28
C LEU A 205 3.96 -5.53 20.70
N GLY A 206 3.02 -4.89 21.36
CA GLY A 206 3.19 -3.52 21.88
C GLY A 206 4.36 -3.40 22.84
N ILE A 207 4.49 -4.32 23.81
CA ILE A 207 5.61 -4.35 24.75
C ILE A 207 6.94 -4.59 24.03
N PHE A 208 6.98 -5.59 23.15
CA PHE A 208 8.19 -5.94 22.41
C PHE A 208 8.68 -4.79 21.52
N LEU A 209 7.77 -4.09 20.85
CA LEU A 209 8.13 -2.98 19.98
C LEU A 209 8.56 -1.75 20.75
N ASN A 210 7.92 -1.44 21.89
CA ASN A 210 8.37 -0.35 22.77
C ASN A 210 9.76 -0.62 23.39
N SER A 211 10.23 -1.87 23.41
CA SER A 211 11.59 -2.20 23.86
C SER A 211 12.66 -2.06 22.78
N LEU A 212 12.25 -1.85 21.51
CA LEU A 212 13.17 -1.70 20.37
C LEU A 212 13.41 -0.23 19.99
N PHE A 213 12.63 0.68 20.57
CA PHE A 213 12.71 2.14 20.37
C PHE A 213 12.84 2.87 21.70
#